data_63365f2a7a1ccf28e9c43e8726920f84
#
_entry.id   63365f2a7a1ccf28e9c43e8726920f84
#
_cell.length_a   1.000
_cell.length_b   1.000
_cell.length_c   1.000
_cell.angle_alpha   90.00
_cell.angle_beta   90.00
_cell.angle_gamma   90.00
#
_symmetry.space_group_name_H-M   'P 1'
#
loop_
_entity.id
_entity.type
_entity.pdbx_description
1 polymer ?
#
loop_
_entity_poly.entity_id
_entity_poly.type
_entity_poly.pdbx_seq_one_letter_code
_entity_poly.pdbx_strand_id
1 'polypeptide(L)'
;MRGHEAIIRQFLANGLDHMFGNPGTVEQGFLDALSDVPEMKYILTLQESIAVLCADGYARARFKPALVQIHSSPGLGNAIGNLYQAKRGHSPLVVIGGDAGIKYQAMDAQMAADLVAMAEPVTKWSAMVQHPSSLLRMVRRAIKVASTPPCGPVYLCLPEDILDCEITEDIFPVHIPSFSTKPSDEDLEKVASWIEEAENPILLLGDGVAWTGGNDEVIKLAETIGARVYSADGGEINFPDNHLLNYGSTGHMFGDASLPIMQSCDLCIALGCYLLPEVYPYLGDIFKPETKVIHIAVSYTHLTLPTKASV
;
A
#
# COMPACT_ATOMS: atom_id res chain seq x y z
N MET A 1 -5.74 -29.38 -12.69
CA MET A 1 -5.85 -28.22 -13.61
C MET A 1 -4.46 -27.65 -13.84
N ARG A 2 -4.23 -26.94 -14.94
CA ARG A 2 -2.94 -26.27 -15.16
C ARG A 2 -2.77 -25.07 -14.25
N GLY A 3 -1.50 -24.67 -14.01
CA GLY A 3 -1.17 -23.53 -13.15
C GLY A 3 -1.82 -22.22 -13.58
N HIS A 4 -1.93 -21.96 -14.87
CA HIS A 4 -2.63 -20.79 -15.43
C HIS A 4 -4.06 -20.65 -14.89
N GLU A 5 -4.87 -21.70 -14.99
CA GLU A 5 -6.23 -21.73 -14.49
C GLU A 5 -6.27 -21.69 -12.95
N ALA A 6 -5.34 -22.42 -12.29
CA ALA A 6 -5.28 -22.52 -10.85
C ALA A 6 -5.08 -21.15 -10.16
N ILE A 7 -4.18 -20.30 -10.70
CA ILE A 7 -3.97 -18.95 -10.15
C ILE A 7 -5.17 -18.04 -10.34
N ILE A 8 -5.85 -18.10 -11.49
CA ILE A 8 -7.08 -17.32 -11.74
C ILE A 8 -8.15 -17.68 -10.72
N ARG A 9 -8.40 -18.99 -10.53
CA ARG A 9 -9.37 -19.47 -9.55
C ARG A 9 -8.97 -19.14 -8.12
N GLN A 10 -7.67 -19.15 -7.79
CA GLN A 10 -7.19 -18.74 -6.48
C GLN A 10 -7.43 -17.24 -6.24
N PHE A 11 -7.28 -16.38 -7.24
CA PHE A 11 -7.63 -14.96 -7.14
C PHE A 11 -9.13 -14.76 -6.92
N LEU A 12 -9.97 -15.44 -7.70
CA LEU A 12 -11.43 -15.39 -7.56
C LEU A 12 -11.91 -15.88 -6.18
N ALA A 13 -11.30 -16.93 -5.64
CA ALA A 13 -11.60 -17.43 -4.29
C ALA A 13 -11.34 -16.37 -3.20
N ASN A 14 -10.51 -15.35 -3.49
CA ASN A 14 -10.23 -14.22 -2.60
C ASN A 14 -11.05 -12.96 -2.96
N GLY A 15 -12.03 -13.07 -3.87
CA GLY A 15 -12.85 -11.94 -4.33
C GLY A 15 -12.09 -10.93 -5.20
N LEU A 16 -10.97 -11.35 -5.81
CA LEU A 16 -10.18 -10.56 -6.74
C LEU A 16 -10.59 -10.94 -8.17
N ASP A 17 -11.55 -10.22 -8.70
CA ASP A 17 -12.26 -10.51 -9.95
C ASP A 17 -11.88 -9.56 -11.10
N HIS A 18 -11.02 -8.58 -10.87
CA HIS A 18 -10.53 -7.63 -11.87
C HIS A 18 -9.00 -7.64 -11.91
N MET A 19 -8.46 -7.73 -13.11
CA MET A 19 -7.03 -7.68 -13.37
C MET A 19 -6.73 -6.63 -14.44
N PHE A 20 -5.78 -5.76 -14.19
CA PHE A 20 -5.31 -4.74 -15.13
C PHE A 20 -3.97 -5.20 -15.69
N GLY A 21 -3.81 -5.19 -17.02
CA GLY A 21 -2.56 -5.72 -17.55
C GLY A 21 -2.23 -5.30 -18.97
N ASN A 22 -0.96 -5.53 -19.30
CA ASN A 22 -0.43 -5.47 -20.65
C ASN A 22 0.39 -6.75 -20.88
N PRO A 23 -0.17 -7.75 -21.57
CA PRO A 23 0.46 -9.06 -21.72
C PRO A 23 1.40 -9.11 -22.91
N GLY A 24 2.31 -10.08 -22.87
CA GLY A 24 3.18 -10.41 -23.98
C GLY A 24 3.23 -11.92 -24.25
N THR A 25 4.35 -12.36 -24.83
CA THR A 25 4.50 -13.74 -25.34
C THR A 25 4.60 -14.80 -24.24
N VAL A 26 5.04 -14.45 -23.04
CA VAL A 26 5.16 -15.40 -21.92
C VAL A 26 3.88 -15.53 -21.10
N GLU A 27 2.82 -14.78 -21.44
CA GLU A 27 1.52 -14.84 -20.78
C GLU A 27 0.42 -15.49 -21.65
N GLN A 28 0.76 -16.07 -22.79
CA GLN A 28 -0.23 -16.66 -23.73
C GLN A 28 -1.09 -17.73 -23.07
N GLY A 29 -0.50 -18.67 -22.34
CA GLY A 29 -1.23 -19.71 -21.63
C GLY A 29 -2.15 -19.16 -20.54
N PHE A 30 -1.75 -18.08 -19.88
CA PHE A 30 -2.59 -17.38 -18.91
C PHE A 30 -3.79 -16.70 -19.57
N LEU A 31 -3.58 -16.01 -20.70
CA LEU A 31 -4.67 -15.36 -21.46
C LEU A 31 -5.65 -16.39 -22.03
N ASP A 32 -5.16 -17.54 -22.51
CA ASP A 32 -5.99 -18.64 -22.98
C ASP A 32 -6.89 -19.15 -21.85
N ALA A 33 -6.32 -19.37 -20.65
CA ALA A 33 -7.07 -19.80 -19.47
C ALA A 33 -8.15 -18.79 -19.02
N LEU A 34 -7.97 -17.48 -19.27
CA LEU A 34 -9.01 -16.48 -18.97
C LEU A 34 -10.30 -16.71 -19.79
N SER A 35 -10.22 -17.29 -20.99
CA SER A 35 -11.39 -17.58 -21.81
C SER A 35 -12.32 -18.61 -21.15
N ASP A 36 -11.76 -19.49 -20.33
CA ASP A 36 -12.47 -20.53 -19.61
C ASP A 36 -13.00 -20.08 -18.24
N VAL A 37 -12.63 -18.87 -17.80
CA VAL A 37 -12.98 -18.31 -16.48
C VAL A 37 -13.54 -16.90 -16.64
N PRO A 38 -14.77 -16.74 -17.19
CA PRO A 38 -15.35 -15.43 -17.54
C PRO A 38 -15.66 -14.53 -16.33
N GLU A 39 -15.59 -15.07 -15.11
CA GLU A 39 -15.74 -14.32 -13.88
C GLU A 39 -14.54 -13.39 -13.63
N MET A 40 -13.35 -13.73 -14.14
CA MET A 40 -12.17 -12.86 -14.10
C MET A 40 -12.25 -11.84 -15.23
N LYS A 41 -12.35 -10.58 -14.89
CA LYS A 41 -12.37 -9.48 -15.86
C LYS A 41 -10.97 -8.93 -16.08
N TYR A 42 -10.42 -9.23 -17.25
CA TYR A 42 -9.13 -8.70 -17.65
C TYR A 42 -9.32 -7.38 -18.40
N ILE A 43 -8.73 -6.31 -17.84
CA ILE A 43 -8.77 -4.97 -18.42
C ILE A 43 -7.43 -4.70 -19.08
N LEU A 44 -7.44 -4.77 -20.42
CA LEU A 44 -6.25 -4.51 -21.22
C LEU A 44 -5.88 -3.03 -21.16
N THR A 45 -4.63 -2.76 -20.84
CA THR A 45 -4.04 -1.41 -20.87
C THR A 45 -3.00 -1.32 -21.99
N LEU A 46 -2.70 -0.10 -22.43
CA LEU A 46 -1.75 0.12 -23.53
C LEU A 46 -0.28 0.07 -23.08
N GLN A 47 -0.05 0.05 -21.75
CA GLN A 47 1.29 0.02 -21.18
C GLN A 47 1.21 -0.34 -19.68
N GLU A 48 2.24 -0.95 -19.12
CA GLU A 48 2.24 -1.51 -17.76
C GLU A 48 2.15 -0.45 -16.66
N SER A 49 2.70 0.74 -16.88
CA SER A 49 2.52 1.87 -15.93
C SER A 49 1.04 2.20 -15.77
N ILE A 50 0.28 2.16 -16.87
CA ILE A 50 -1.17 2.43 -16.87
C ILE A 50 -1.90 1.31 -16.10
N ALA A 51 -1.48 0.04 -16.29
CA ALA A 51 -2.04 -1.08 -15.55
C ALA A 51 -1.89 -0.88 -14.03
N VAL A 52 -0.68 -0.49 -13.58
CA VAL A 52 -0.42 -0.22 -12.17
C VAL A 52 -1.27 0.94 -11.65
N LEU A 53 -1.37 2.05 -12.38
CA LEU A 53 -2.18 3.21 -11.97
C LEU A 53 -3.68 2.89 -11.90
N CYS A 54 -4.20 2.14 -12.87
CA CYS A 54 -5.59 1.69 -12.84
C CYS A 54 -5.87 0.79 -11.63
N ALA A 55 -4.96 -0.15 -11.35
CA ALA A 55 -5.07 -1.03 -10.19
C ALA A 55 -4.95 -0.26 -8.88
N ASP A 56 -4.06 0.72 -8.80
CA ASP A 56 -3.89 1.60 -7.64
C ASP A 56 -5.20 2.34 -7.32
N GLY A 57 -5.76 3.06 -8.30
CA GLY A 57 -7.04 3.74 -8.13
C GLY A 57 -8.19 2.79 -7.78
N TYR A 58 -8.22 1.59 -8.38
CA TYR A 58 -9.23 0.58 -8.09
C TYR A 58 -9.10 0.01 -6.67
N ALA A 59 -7.87 -0.25 -6.20
CA ALA A 59 -7.61 -0.73 -4.85
C ALA A 59 -8.02 0.30 -3.80
N ARG A 60 -7.66 1.57 -4.02
CA ARG A 60 -8.03 2.70 -3.15
C ARG A 60 -9.54 2.87 -3.06
N ALA A 61 -10.24 2.91 -4.19
CA ALA A 61 -11.70 3.09 -4.22
C ALA A 61 -12.47 1.95 -3.53
N ARG A 62 -11.89 0.74 -3.46
CA ARG A 62 -12.52 -0.42 -2.84
C ARG A 62 -12.00 -0.77 -1.45
N PHE A 63 -10.89 -0.19 -1.03
CA PHE A 63 -10.15 -0.59 0.18
C PHE A 63 -9.86 -2.10 0.19
N LYS A 64 -9.48 -2.65 -1.00
CA LYS A 64 -9.21 -4.08 -1.21
C LYS A 64 -8.05 -4.26 -2.18
N PRO A 65 -7.36 -5.41 -2.15
CA PRO A 65 -6.30 -5.69 -3.12
C PRO A 65 -6.80 -5.64 -4.56
N ALA A 66 -5.93 -5.19 -5.48
CA ALA A 66 -6.13 -5.27 -6.92
C ALA A 66 -5.04 -6.08 -7.59
N LEU A 67 -5.37 -6.66 -8.75
CA LEU A 67 -4.45 -7.49 -9.53
C LEU A 67 -3.83 -6.68 -10.67
N VAL A 68 -2.54 -6.86 -10.87
CA VAL A 68 -1.80 -6.33 -12.02
C VAL A 68 -1.07 -7.47 -12.70
N GLN A 69 -1.14 -7.52 -14.04
CA GLN A 69 -0.31 -8.41 -14.85
C GLN A 69 0.61 -7.55 -15.73
N ILE A 70 1.89 -7.89 -15.74
CA ILE A 70 2.92 -7.19 -16.51
C ILE A 70 3.77 -8.19 -17.30
N HIS A 71 4.36 -7.76 -18.42
CA HIS A 71 5.13 -8.61 -19.29
C HIS A 71 6.62 -8.57 -18.96
N SER A 72 7.13 -9.65 -18.31
CA SER A 72 8.56 -9.93 -18.14
C SER A 72 9.39 -8.69 -17.69
N SER A 73 10.69 -8.65 -18.05
CA SER A 73 11.59 -7.55 -17.66
C SER A 73 11.25 -6.19 -18.28
N PRO A 74 10.86 -6.06 -19.56
CA PRO A 74 10.46 -4.77 -20.11
C PRO A 74 9.21 -4.19 -19.41
N GLY A 75 8.21 -5.04 -19.17
CA GLY A 75 6.99 -4.61 -18.50
C GLY A 75 7.20 -4.23 -17.04
N LEU A 76 8.03 -4.98 -16.31
CA LEU A 76 8.42 -4.60 -14.97
C LEU A 76 9.17 -3.26 -14.96
N GLY A 77 10.12 -3.08 -15.89
CA GLY A 77 10.85 -1.82 -16.06
C GLY A 77 9.91 -0.63 -16.26
N ASN A 78 8.88 -0.79 -17.12
CA ASN A 78 7.85 0.23 -17.32
C ASN A 78 7.02 0.52 -16.07
N ALA A 79 6.79 -0.47 -15.22
CA ALA A 79 5.92 -0.39 -14.05
C ALA A 79 6.61 0.21 -12.80
N ILE A 80 7.95 0.19 -12.71
CA ILE A 80 8.72 0.49 -11.47
C ILE A 80 8.33 1.83 -10.86
N GLY A 81 8.23 2.90 -11.65
CA GLY A 81 7.91 4.23 -11.13
C GLY A 81 6.54 4.27 -10.43
N ASN A 82 5.54 3.61 -11.01
CA ASN A 82 4.19 3.59 -10.46
C ASN A 82 4.04 2.58 -9.32
N LEU A 83 4.82 1.51 -9.30
CA LEU A 83 4.93 0.61 -8.14
C LEU A 83 5.52 1.35 -6.93
N TYR A 84 6.49 2.25 -7.16
CA TYR A 84 6.98 3.12 -6.09
C TYR A 84 5.88 4.01 -5.52
N GLN A 85 5.04 4.62 -6.37
CA GLN A 85 3.90 5.43 -5.91
C GLN A 85 2.88 4.59 -5.13
N ALA A 86 2.52 3.42 -5.64
CA ALA A 86 1.62 2.49 -4.94
C ALA A 86 2.19 2.05 -3.57
N LYS A 87 3.52 1.80 -3.49
CA LYS A 87 4.20 1.49 -2.23
C LYS A 87 4.13 2.65 -1.24
N ARG A 88 4.40 3.88 -1.72
CA ARG A 88 4.36 5.10 -0.90
C ARG A 88 2.94 5.39 -0.40
N GLY A 89 1.93 5.15 -1.25
CA GLY A 89 0.52 5.32 -0.91
C GLY A 89 -0.13 4.12 -0.22
N HIS A 90 0.64 3.08 0.14
CA HIS A 90 0.16 1.88 0.81
C HIS A 90 -0.96 1.11 0.07
N SER A 91 -1.01 1.22 -1.26
CA SER A 91 -2.01 0.52 -2.06
C SER A 91 -1.72 -0.98 -2.16
N PRO A 92 -2.64 -1.86 -1.78
CA PRO A 92 -2.43 -3.30 -1.81
C PRO A 92 -2.55 -3.84 -3.25
N LEU A 93 -1.43 -3.97 -3.94
CA LEU A 93 -1.39 -4.54 -5.29
C LEU A 93 -0.74 -5.92 -5.28
N VAL A 94 -1.35 -6.87 -5.96
CA VAL A 94 -0.73 -8.16 -6.28
C VAL A 94 -0.34 -8.13 -7.74
N VAL A 95 0.94 -7.93 -7.99
CA VAL A 95 1.52 -7.83 -9.33
C VAL A 95 2.11 -9.17 -9.70
N ILE A 96 1.64 -9.73 -10.82
CA ILE A 96 2.22 -10.92 -11.43
C ILE A 96 2.95 -10.55 -12.72
N GLY A 97 4.12 -11.14 -12.94
CA GLY A 97 4.89 -10.99 -14.17
C GLY A 97 5.35 -12.33 -14.68
N GLY A 98 5.26 -12.54 -15.99
CA GLY A 98 5.72 -13.76 -16.63
C GLY A 98 7.25 -13.79 -16.76
N ASP A 99 7.78 -15.01 -16.86
CA ASP A 99 9.16 -15.34 -17.25
C ASP A 99 9.11 -16.54 -18.20
N ALA A 100 10.02 -16.60 -19.15
CA ALA A 100 10.05 -17.64 -20.17
C ALA A 100 10.17 -19.08 -19.61
N GLY A 101 10.68 -19.21 -18.39
CA GLY A 101 10.79 -20.47 -17.68
C GLY A 101 12.15 -20.71 -17.04
N ILE A 102 12.14 -21.40 -15.91
CA ILE A 102 13.35 -21.70 -15.11
C ILE A 102 14.40 -22.43 -15.94
N LYS A 103 13.97 -23.34 -16.81
CA LYS A 103 14.85 -24.12 -17.69
C LYS A 103 15.68 -23.27 -18.66
N TYR A 104 15.25 -22.01 -18.94
CA TYR A 104 15.95 -21.13 -19.87
C TYR A 104 16.85 -20.10 -19.19
N GLN A 105 16.83 -19.99 -17.88
CA GLN A 105 17.63 -19.01 -17.15
C GLN A 105 19.14 -19.19 -17.37
N ALA A 106 19.60 -20.44 -17.45
CA ALA A 106 21.03 -20.75 -17.75
C ALA A 106 21.44 -20.38 -19.18
N MET A 107 20.48 -20.08 -20.07
CA MET A 107 20.72 -19.77 -21.49
C MET A 107 20.76 -18.26 -21.75
N ASP A 108 20.68 -17.45 -20.73
CA ASP A 108 20.58 -15.98 -20.86
C ASP A 108 19.50 -15.59 -21.88
N ALA A 109 18.28 -16.14 -21.68
CA ALA A 109 17.17 -16.00 -22.61
C ALA A 109 16.81 -14.55 -22.83
N GLN A 110 16.30 -14.21 -24.02
CA GLN A 110 15.83 -12.87 -24.33
C GLN A 110 14.79 -12.42 -23.29
N MET A 111 14.92 -11.20 -22.81
CA MET A 111 14.12 -10.61 -21.73
C MET A 111 14.33 -11.22 -20.33
N ALA A 112 15.25 -12.17 -20.17
CA ALA A 112 15.65 -12.66 -18.86
C ALA A 112 16.33 -11.53 -18.08
N ALA A 113 15.97 -11.41 -16.80
CA ALA A 113 16.58 -10.49 -15.86
C ALA A 113 16.34 -11.01 -14.43
N ASP A 114 17.06 -10.46 -13.46
CA ASP A 114 16.69 -10.66 -12.06
C ASP A 114 15.45 -9.82 -11.71
N LEU A 115 14.26 -10.35 -12.10
CA LEU A 115 12.97 -9.69 -11.92
C LEU A 115 12.64 -9.46 -10.45
N VAL A 116 13.10 -10.33 -9.56
CA VAL A 116 12.92 -10.20 -8.12
C VAL A 116 13.70 -9.01 -7.60
N ALA A 117 14.98 -8.91 -7.94
CA ALA A 117 15.83 -7.78 -7.56
C ALA A 117 15.35 -6.45 -8.16
N MET A 118 14.84 -6.46 -9.41
CA MET A 118 14.24 -5.26 -10.02
C MET A 118 13.01 -4.74 -9.26
N ALA A 119 12.17 -5.64 -8.73
CA ALA A 119 10.94 -5.29 -8.03
C ALA A 119 11.17 -4.95 -6.54
N GLU A 120 12.22 -5.48 -5.91
CA GLU A 120 12.45 -5.41 -4.46
C GLU A 120 12.40 -3.98 -3.89
N PRO A 121 13.05 -2.96 -4.48
CA PRO A 121 13.04 -1.60 -3.95
C PRO A 121 11.65 -0.97 -3.92
N VAL A 122 10.76 -1.35 -4.83
CA VAL A 122 9.46 -0.72 -5.07
C VAL A 122 8.26 -1.56 -4.61
N THR A 123 8.52 -2.69 -3.95
CA THR A 123 7.47 -3.59 -3.42
C THR A 123 7.69 -3.89 -1.94
N LYS A 124 6.67 -4.40 -1.26
CA LYS A 124 6.79 -4.93 0.11
C LYS A 124 7.49 -6.29 0.14
N TRP A 125 7.26 -7.04 -0.92
CA TRP A 125 7.81 -8.38 -1.07
C TRP A 125 7.82 -8.74 -2.55
N SER A 126 8.90 -9.34 -2.99
CA SER A 126 9.07 -9.87 -4.33
C SER A 126 9.61 -11.29 -4.27
N ALA A 127 9.15 -12.16 -5.16
CA ALA A 127 9.61 -13.54 -5.23
C ALA A 127 9.34 -14.15 -6.61
N MET A 128 10.03 -15.24 -6.92
CA MET A 128 9.78 -16.09 -8.08
C MET A 128 9.29 -17.47 -7.61
N VAL A 129 8.27 -17.99 -8.27
CA VAL A 129 7.83 -19.38 -8.07
C VAL A 129 8.83 -20.32 -8.77
N GLN A 130 9.48 -21.20 -7.99
CA GLN A 130 10.52 -22.08 -8.50
C GLN A 130 10.08 -23.54 -8.66
N HIS A 131 8.89 -23.89 -8.15
CA HIS A 131 8.36 -25.24 -8.22
C HIS A 131 6.83 -25.26 -8.25
N PRO A 132 6.19 -26.12 -9.07
CA PRO A 132 4.73 -26.17 -9.19
C PRO A 132 3.99 -26.38 -7.85
N SER A 133 4.53 -27.21 -6.97
CA SER A 133 3.90 -27.48 -5.66
C SER A 133 3.92 -26.29 -4.68
N SER A 134 4.56 -25.19 -5.03
CA SER A 134 4.56 -23.96 -4.25
C SER A 134 3.70 -22.84 -4.86
N LEU A 135 3.13 -23.05 -6.05
CA LEU A 135 2.47 -22.03 -6.84
C LEU A 135 1.33 -21.34 -6.05
N LEU A 136 0.32 -22.07 -5.66
CA LEU A 136 -0.84 -21.48 -4.98
C LEU A 136 -0.50 -20.97 -3.58
N ARG A 137 0.46 -21.62 -2.91
CA ARG A 137 0.98 -21.13 -1.62
C ARG A 137 1.65 -19.77 -1.75
N MET A 138 2.42 -19.55 -2.81
CA MET A 138 3.07 -18.26 -3.10
C MET A 138 2.04 -17.20 -3.49
N VAL A 139 1.03 -17.55 -4.28
CA VAL A 139 -0.08 -16.64 -4.62
C VAL A 139 -0.85 -16.22 -3.35
N ARG A 140 -1.21 -17.18 -2.48
CA ARG A 140 -1.85 -16.87 -1.20
C ARG A 140 -0.99 -15.99 -0.31
N ARG A 141 0.32 -16.24 -0.28
CA ARG A 141 1.27 -15.37 0.45
C ARG A 141 1.30 -13.96 -0.12
N ALA A 142 1.34 -13.80 -1.45
CA ALA A 142 1.29 -12.52 -2.13
C ALA A 142 0.05 -11.71 -1.72
N ILE A 143 -1.13 -12.32 -1.79
CA ILE A 143 -2.40 -11.70 -1.37
C ILE A 143 -2.32 -11.27 0.11
N LYS A 144 -1.86 -12.16 0.98
CA LYS A 144 -1.76 -11.88 2.42
C LYS A 144 -0.80 -10.72 2.69
N VAL A 145 0.39 -10.72 2.10
CA VAL A 145 1.40 -9.69 2.32
C VAL A 145 0.93 -8.33 1.79
N ALA A 146 0.33 -8.28 0.61
CA ALA A 146 -0.22 -7.05 0.05
C ALA A 146 -1.29 -6.42 0.97
N SER A 147 -2.17 -7.27 1.52
CA SER A 147 -3.33 -6.86 2.34
C SER A 147 -3.01 -6.62 3.82
N THR A 148 -1.80 -7.00 4.27
CA THR A 148 -1.41 -6.80 5.68
C THR A 148 -0.88 -5.39 5.87
N PRO A 149 -1.41 -4.56 6.79
CA PRO A 149 -0.86 -3.23 7.08
C PRO A 149 0.60 -3.27 7.56
N PRO A 150 1.40 -2.27 7.21
CA PRO A 150 1.13 -1.25 6.19
C PRO A 150 0.99 -1.92 4.81
N CYS A 151 -0.16 -1.72 4.16
CA CYS A 151 -0.44 -2.32 2.85
C CYS A 151 0.57 -1.85 1.79
N GLY A 152 0.62 -2.53 0.66
CA GLY A 152 1.52 -2.13 -0.42
C GLY A 152 1.64 -3.19 -1.52
N PRO A 153 2.25 -2.84 -2.66
CA PRO A 153 2.42 -3.74 -3.78
C PRO A 153 3.36 -4.90 -3.43
N VAL A 154 3.06 -6.06 -3.96
CA VAL A 154 3.92 -7.24 -3.98
C VAL A 154 4.13 -7.68 -5.41
N TYR A 155 5.28 -8.30 -5.71
CA TYR A 155 5.57 -8.83 -7.03
C TYR A 155 5.81 -10.33 -6.96
N LEU A 156 5.16 -11.08 -7.84
CA LEU A 156 5.33 -12.51 -7.98
C LEU A 156 5.68 -12.86 -9.43
N CYS A 157 6.92 -13.29 -9.66
CA CYS A 157 7.34 -13.81 -10.94
C CYS A 157 6.82 -15.23 -11.13
N LEU A 158 6.17 -15.47 -12.27
CA LEU A 158 5.51 -16.70 -12.64
C LEU A 158 6.13 -17.28 -13.92
N PRO A 159 7.14 -18.16 -13.81
CA PRO A 159 7.73 -18.80 -14.98
C PRO A 159 6.71 -19.67 -15.73
N GLU A 160 6.71 -19.61 -17.08
CA GLU A 160 5.74 -20.29 -17.92
C GLU A 160 5.78 -21.81 -17.74
N ASP A 161 6.97 -22.39 -17.63
CA ASP A 161 7.14 -23.83 -17.41
C ASP A 161 6.60 -24.32 -16.05
N ILE A 162 6.43 -23.45 -15.07
CA ILE A 162 5.72 -23.72 -13.81
C ILE A 162 4.20 -23.64 -14.01
N LEU A 163 3.75 -22.65 -14.76
CA LEU A 163 2.31 -22.46 -15.04
C LEU A 163 1.74 -23.54 -15.95
N ASP A 164 2.55 -24.15 -16.80
CA ASP A 164 2.21 -25.28 -17.65
C ASP A 164 2.00 -26.60 -16.90
N CYS A 165 2.53 -26.70 -15.70
CA CYS A 165 2.41 -27.90 -14.88
C CYS A 165 0.98 -28.11 -14.37
N GLU A 166 0.66 -29.38 -14.08
CA GLU A 166 -0.56 -29.73 -13.36
C GLU A 166 -0.42 -29.40 -11.87
N ILE A 167 -1.41 -28.68 -11.36
CA ILE A 167 -1.50 -28.26 -9.96
C ILE A 167 -2.57 -29.09 -9.26
N THR A 168 -2.17 -29.68 -8.15
CA THR A 168 -3.03 -30.53 -7.31
C THR A 168 -3.37 -29.89 -5.97
N GLU A 169 -2.82 -28.69 -5.67
CA GLU A 169 -3.14 -27.95 -4.45
C GLU A 169 -4.62 -27.51 -4.43
N ASP A 170 -5.22 -27.53 -3.25
CA ASP A 170 -6.58 -27.00 -3.04
C ASP A 170 -6.61 -25.47 -3.13
N ILE A 171 -7.72 -24.98 -3.70
CA ILE A 171 -8.04 -23.57 -3.81
C ILE A 171 -8.92 -23.16 -2.64
N PHE A 172 -8.49 -22.16 -1.87
CA PHE A 172 -9.26 -21.64 -0.74
C PHE A 172 -8.92 -20.18 -0.48
N PRO A 173 -9.84 -19.38 0.12
CA PRO A 173 -9.58 -17.98 0.43
C PRO A 173 -8.51 -17.83 1.51
N VAL A 174 -7.71 -16.78 1.39
CA VAL A 174 -6.72 -16.41 2.41
C VAL A 174 -7.42 -15.76 3.59
N HIS A 175 -7.13 -16.22 4.78
CA HIS A 175 -7.52 -15.52 5.99
C HIS A 175 -6.53 -14.38 6.30
N ILE A 176 -7.04 -13.15 6.31
CA ILE A 176 -6.28 -11.97 6.73
C ILE A 176 -6.76 -11.64 8.15
N PRO A 177 -5.89 -11.80 9.16
CA PRO A 177 -6.28 -11.51 10.54
C PRO A 177 -6.54 -10.01 10.73
N SER A 178 -7.34 -9.66 11.72
CA SER A 178 -7.46 -8.27 12.16
C SER A 178 -6.14 -7.79 12.76
N PHE A 179 -5.72 -6.60 12.36
CA PHE A 179 -4.51 -5.93 12.87
C PHE A 179 -4.87 -4.77 13.80
N SER A 180 -6.10 -4.73 14.32
CA SER A 180 -6.49 -3.71 15.29
C SER A 180 -5.72 -3.93 16.60
N THR A 181 -4.84 -2.98 16.91
CA THR A 181 -4.15 -2.91 18.20
C THR A 181 -4.75 -1.78 19.03
N LYS A 182 -4.72 -1.93 20.34
CA LYS A 182 -5.11 -0.86 21.26
C LYS A 182 -3.87 -0.40 22.03
N PRO A 183 -3.73 0.91 22.30
CA PRO A 183 -2.74 1.42 23.23
C PRO A 183 -2.96 0.85 24.64
N SER A 184 -1.95 0.92 25.50
CA SER A 184 -2.12 0.59 26.91
C SER A 184 -3.03 1.60 27.62
N ASP A 185 -3.67 1.21 28.73
CA ASP A 185 -4.48 2.16 29.50
C ASP A 185 -3.62 3.31 30.05
N GLU A 186 -2.37 3.05 30.41
CA GLU A 186 -1.41 4.06 30.83
C GLU A 186 -1.13 5.10 29.74
N ASP A 187 -0.94 4.65 28.49
CA ASP A 187 -0.76 5.57 27.33
C ASP A 187 -2.01 6.39 27.08
N LEU A 188 -3.20 5.78 27.21
CA LEU A 188 -4.46 6.49 27.04
C LEU A 188 -4.69 7.56 28.12
N GLU A 189 -4.37 7.27 29.38
CA GLU A 189 -4.44 8.23 30.48
C GLU A 189 -3.46 9.40 30.25
N LYS A 190 -2.25 9.10 29.80
CA LYS A 190 -1.26 10.11 29.46
C LYS A 190 -1.71 11.01 28.31
N VAL A 191 -2.26 10.41 27.24
CA VAL A 191 -2.81 11.14 26.10
C VAL A 191 -3.97 12.04 26.53
N ALA A 192 -4.90 11.54 27.36
CA ALA A 192 -6.01 12.30 27.90
C ALA A 192 -5.52 13.51 28.71
N SER A 193 -4.55 13.33 29.60
CA SER A 193 -3.95 14.43 30.37
C SER A 193 -3.33 15.51 29.45
N TRP A 194 -2.63 15.11 28.38
CA TRP A 194 -2.05 16.06 27.45
C TRP A 194 -3.10 16.83 26.64
N ILE A 195 -4.22 16.19 26.32
CA ILE A 195 -5.34 16.83 25.66
C ILE A 195 -6.02 17.87 26.60
N GLU A 196 -6.23 17.53 27.88
CA GLU A 196 -6.82 18.41 28.87
C GLU A 196 -5.98 19.68 29.14
N GLU A 197 -4.65 19.57 29.02
CA GLU A 197 -3.71 20.67 29.23
C GLU A 197 -3.53 21.55 27.97
N ALA A 198 -3.93 21.08 26.78
CA ALA A 198 -3.66 21.76 25.51
C ALA A 198 -4.57 22.97 25.30
N GLU A 199 -3.98 24.10 24.94
CA GLU A 199 -4.72 25.33 24.57
C GLU A 199 -4.85 25.50 23.04
N ASN A 200 -3.88 24.94 22.29
CA ASN A 200 -3.81 25.08 20.82
C ASN A 200 -3.52 23.73 20.13
N PRO A 201 -4.41 22.73 20.30
CA PRO A 201 -4.21 21.43 19.68
C PRO A 201 -4.36 21.46 18.16
N ILE A 202 -3.59 20.65 17.45
CA ILE A 202 -3.77 20.35 16.03
C ILE A 202 -3.90 18.84 15.79
N LEU A 203 -4.69 18.46 14.77
CA LEU A 203 -4.72 17.12 14.22
C LEU A 203 -4.04 17.14 12.84
N LEU A 204 -3.08 16.24 12.63
CA LEU A 204 -2.51 15.95 11.33
C LEU A 204 -3.05 14.62 10.85
N LEU A 205 -3.74 14.61 9.71
CA LEU A 205 -4.42 13.42 9.20
C LEU A 205 -3.77 12.94 7.91
N GLY A 206 -3.59 11.64 7.80
CA GLY A 206 -3.19 10.97 6.58
C GLY A 206 -4.11 9.81 6.24
N ASP A 207 -3.81 9.13 5.13
CA ASP A 207 -4.65 8.09 4.51
C ASP A 207 -4.97 6.91 5.44
N GLY A 208 -4.18 6.70 6.50
CA GLY A 208 -4.47 5.69 7.52
C GLY A 208 -5.81 5.88 8.22
N VAL A 209 -6.34 7.11 8.29
CA VAL A 209 -7.67 7.40 8.84
C VAL A 209 -8.76 6.78 7.96
N ALA A 210 -8.76 7.08 6.66
CA ALA A 210 -9.73 6.52 5.71
C ALA A 210 -9.60 4.99 5.58
N TRP A 211 -8.36 4.47 5.49
CA TRP A 211 -8.11 3.04 5.37
C TRP A 211 -8.57 2.22 6.59
N THR A 212 -8.63 2.83 7.77
CA THR A 212 -9.15 2.18 9.00
C THR A 212 -10.62 2.46 9.25
N GLY A 213 -11.25 3.35 8.47
CA GLY A 213 -12.64 3.78 8.64
C GLY A 213 -12.85 4.67 9.86
N GLY A 214 -11.79 5.38 10.30
CA GLY A 214 -11.80 6.21 11.51
C GLY A 214 -12.28 7.65 11.30
N ASN A 215 -12.92 7.97 10.17
CA ASN A 215 -13.32 9.34 9.83
C ASN A 215 -14.26 9.96 10.85
N ASP A 216 -15.32 9.22 11.27
CA ASP A 216 -16.31 9.73 12.21
C ASP A 216 -15.72 9.96 13.61
N GLU A 217 -14.80 9.08 14.05
CA GLU A 217 -14.09 9.22 15.32
C GLU A 217 -13.16 10.42 15.32
N VAL A 218 -12.49 10.69 14.19
CA VAL A 218 -11.61 11.85 14.05
C VAL A 218 -12.41 13.16 14.04
N ILE A 219 -13.57 13.21 13.37
CA ILE A 219 -14.46 14.36 13.41
C ILE A 219 -14.90 14.64 14.85
N LYS A 220 -15.38 13.60 15.54
CA LYS A 220 -15.80 13.71 16.94
C LYS A 220 -14.66 14.16 17.86
N LEU A 221 -13.46 13.64 17.66
CA LEU A 221 -12.28 14.07 18.41
C LEU A 221 -11.99 15.55 18.17
N ALA A 222 -11.91 15.98 16.91
CA ALA A 222 -11.64 17.36 16.53
C ALA A 222 -12.63 18.34 17.15
N GLU A 223 -13.93 18.02 17.09
CA GLU A 223 -15.00 18.83 17.71
C GLU A 223 -14.92 18.86 19.24
N THR A 224 -14.60 17.72 19.85
CA THR A 224 -14.52 17.62 21.31
C THR A 224 -13.42 18.49 21.90
N ILE A 225 -12.26 18.52 21.24
CA ILE A 225 -11.08 19.24 21.74
C ILE A 225 -10.86 20.59 21.05
N GLY A 226 -11.70 20.96 20.08
CA GLY A 226 -11.57 22.20 19.33
C GLY A 226 -10.30 22.28 18.47
N ALA A 227 -9.76 21.14 18.02
CA ALA A 227 -8.49 21.09 17.30
C ALA A 227 -8.63 21.56 15.86
N ARG A 228 -7.66 22.34 15.39
CA ARG A 228 -7.51 22.64 13.96
C ARG A 228 -6.99 21.38 13.24
N VAL A 229 -7.64 21.04 12.12
CA VAL A 229 -7.34 19.83 11.36
C VAL A 229 -6.59 20.19 10.08
N TYR A 230 -5.50 19.48 9.84
CA TYR A 230 -4.69 19.61 8.62
C TYR A 230 -4.48 18.25 7.97
N SER A 231 -4.54 18.19 6.65
CA SER A 231 -4.13 17.03 5.87
C SER A 231 -2.61 17.01 5.71
N ALA A 232 -1.99 15.88 5.97
CA ALA A 232 -0.55 15.66 5.81
C ALA A 232 -0.31 14.80 4.55
N ASP A 233 -0.34 15.42 3.37
CA ASP A 233 -0.07 14.81 2.06
C ASP A 233 -0.84 13.49 1.81
N GLY A 234 -2.14 13.51 2.06
CA GLY A 234 -3.01 12.36 1.86
C GLY A 234 -3.64 12.33 0.46
N GLY A 235 -3.93 11.14 -0.05
CA GLY A 235 -4.66 10.89 -1.29
C GLY A 235 -6.14 10.57 -1.07
N GLU A 236 -6.54 10.32 0.17
CA GLU A 236 -7.89 9.93 0.57
C GLU A 236 -8.62 11.09 1.26
N ILE A 237 -9.95 10.99 1.34
CA ILE A 237 -10.77 11.93 2.13
C ILE A 237 -10.70 11.50 3.60
N ASN A 238 -9.81 12.14 4.37
CA ASN A 238 -9.60 11.82 5.78
C ASN A 238 -10.46 12.70 6.72
N PHE A 239 -10.90 13.87 6.23
CA PHE A 239 -11.75 14.82 6.96
C PHE A 239 -12.60 15.61 5.97
N PRO A 240 -13.84 16.02 6.30
CA PRO A 240 -14.69 16.77 5.38
C PRO A 240 -14.11 18.14 5.01
N ASP A 241 -14.05 18.46 3.71
CA ASP A 241 -13.46 19.71 3.22
C ASP A 241 -14.24 20.96 3.66
N ASN A 242 -15.55 20.80 3.89
CA ASN A 242 -16.43 21.89 4.30
C ASN A 242 -16.60 22.02 5.83
N HIS A 243 -15.84 21.26 6.61
CA HIS A 243 -15.92 21.34 8.08
C HIS A 243 -15.22 22.59 8.62
N LEU A 244 -15.81 23.25 9.64
CA LEU A 244 -15.29 24.50 10.22
C LEU A 244 -13.88 24.36 10.82
N LEU A 245 -13.50 23.17 11.26
CA LEU A 245 -12.18 22.86 11.81
C LEU A 245 -11.18 22.40 10.76
N ASN A 246 -11.55 22.32 9.46
CA ASN A 246 -10.62 22.03 8.39
C ASN A 246 -9.83 23.29 8.03
N TYR A 247 -8.53 23.27 8.30
CA TYR A 247 -7.62 24.38 8.04
C TYR A 247 -6.71 24.14 6.82
N GLY A 248 -7.01 23.10 6.03
CA GLY A 248 -6.30 22.79 4.79
C GLY A 248 -5.21 21.72 4.97
N SER A 249 -4.07 21.91 4.33
CA SER A 249 -2.98 20.93 4.31
C SER A 249 -1.65 21.52 4.76
N THR A 250 -0.75 20.65 5.20
CA THR A 250 0.67 20.98 5.38
C THR A 250 1.36 21.21 4.03
N GLY A 251 2.60 21.66 4.05
CA GLY A 251 3.40 21.80 2.83
C GLY A 251 3.64 20.46 2.16
N HIS A 252 3.62 20.43 0.82
CA HIS A 252 3.96 19.24 0.03
C HIS A 252 5.43 19.26 -0.40
N MET A 253 5.90 20.39 -0.91
CA MET A 253 7.25 20.49 -1.51
C MET A 253 8.32 20.83 -0.47
N PHE A 254 8.09 21.85 0.34
CA PHE A 254 9.07 22.40 1.28
C PHE A 254 8.54 22.43 2.70
N GLY A 255 9.32 21.89 3.64
CA GLY A 255 8.99 21.86 5.07
C GLY A 255 8.84 23.25 5.71
N ASP A 256 9.49 24.27 5.14
CA ASP A 256 9.30 25.67 5.56
C ASP A 256 7.82 26.11 5.49
N ALA A 257 7.04 25.57 4.57
CA ALA A 257 5.62 25.86 4.45
C ALA A 257 4.78 25.23 5.59
N SER A 258 5.22 24.09 6.13
CA SER A 258 4.58 23.40 7.27
C SER A 258 4.96 24.03 8.61
N LEU A 259 6.11 24.71 8.70
CA LEU A 259 6.69 25.20 9.92
C LEU A 259 5.75 26.11 10.73
N PRO A 260 5.06 27.11 10.14
CA PRO A 260 4.12 27.95 10.87
C PRO A 260 2.98 27.16 11.53
N ILE A 261 2.52 26.08 10.88
CA ILE A 261 1.48 25.18 11.42
C ILE A 261 2.03 24.44 12.63
N MET A 262 3.18 23.78 12.48
CA MET A 262 3.80 22.97 13.53
C MET A 262 4.21 23.80 14.76
N GLN A 263 4.68 25.02 14.54
CA GLN A 263 5.07 25.93 15.61
C GLN A 263 3.91 26.68 16.25
N SER A 264 2.70 26.58 15.70
CA SER A 264 1.50 27.24 16.25
C SER A 264 0.79 26.42 17.32
N CYS A 265 1.19 25.15 17.56
CA CYS A 265 0.51 24.25 18.48
C CYS A 265 1.37 23.97 19.74
N ASP A 266 0.67 23.61 20.79
CA ASP A 266 1.21 23.06 22.04
C ASP A 266 1.00 21.53 22.11
N LEU A 267 0.04 21.00 21.33
CA LEU A 267 -0.21 19.58 21.14
C LEU A 267 -0.43 19.28 19.67
N CYS A 268 0.34 18.33 19.12
CA CYS A 268 0.16 17.78 17.79
C CYS A 268 -0.24 16.31 17.89
N ILE A 269 -1.41 15.96 17.32
CA ILE A 269 -1.89 14.58 17.22
C ILE A 269 -1.85 14.17 15.76
N ALA A 270 -0.90 13.34 15.38
CA ALA A 270 -0.72 12.82 14.03
C ALA A 270 -1.36 11.44 13.90
N LEU A 271 -2.34 11.31 13.02
CA LEU A 271 -3.16 10.11 12.84
C LEU A 271 -3.02 9.54 11.43
N GLY A 272 -2.47 8.35 11.33
CA GLY A 272 -2.37 7.61 10.06
C GLY A 272 -1.59 8.31 8.97
N CYS A 273 -0.66 9.21 9.30
CA CYS A 273 0.09 10.01 8.36
C CYS A 273 1.61 9.84 8.51
N TYR A 274 2.33 10.28 7.48
CA TYR A 274 3.73 10.65 7.61
C TYR A 274 3.78 12.04 8.26
N LEU A 275 4.52 12.18 9.35
CA LEU A 275 4.59 13.47 10.06
C LEU A 275 5.28 14.55 9.25
N LEU A 276 6.25 14.16 8.43
CA LEU A 276 7.03 15.01 7.53
C LEU A 276 6.93 14.47 6.11
N PRO A 277 5.83 14.77 5.40
CA PRO A 277 5.59 14.22 4.08
C PRO A 277 6.33 14.94 2.95
N GLU A 278 6.92 16.11 3.23
CA GLU A 278 7.47 17.01 2.23
C GLU A 278 8.62 16.37 1.43
N VAL A 279 8.77 16.79 0.17
CA VAL A 279 9.90 16.38 -0.69
C VAL A 279 11.23 16.90 -0.13
N TYR A 280 11.22 18.10 0.44
CA TYR A 280 12.35 18.75 1.12
C TYR A 280 11.97 19.09 2.56
N PRO A 281 12.04 18.12 3.49
CA PRO A 281 11.70 18.35 4.90
C PRO A 281 12.60 19.43 5.53
N TYR A 282 12.04 20.15 6.47
CA TYR A 282 12.84 21.10 7.26
C TYR A 282 13.83 20.35 8.17
N LEU A 283 15.09 20.76 8.17
CA LEU A 283 16.17 20.08 8.89
C LEU A 283 16.41 20.58 10.33
N GLY A 284 15.67 21.61 10.76
CA GLY A 284 15.74 22.16 12.12
C GLY A 284 14.63 21.65 13.04
N ASP A 285 14.46 22.31 14.18
CA ASP A 285 13.38 22.00 15.12
C ASP A 285 12.01 22.41 14.53
N ILE A 286 11.16 21.41 14.33
CA ILE A 286 9.84 21.58 13.69
C ILE A 286 8.83 22.08 14.71
N PHE A 287 8.88 21.54 15.91
CA PHE A 287 8.04 21.91 17.05
C PHE A 287 8.79 22.76 18.04
N LYS A 288 8.07 23.53 18.81
CA LYS A 288 8.63 24.20 19.99
C LYS A 288 9.02 23.17 21.04
N PRO A 289 9.99 23.49 21.93
CA PRO A 289 10.47 22.52 22.94
C PRO A 289 9.40 21.98 23.88
N GLU A 290 8.34 22.77 24.13
CA GLU A 290 7.22 22.44 25.01
C GLU A 290 6.08 21.68 24.30
N THR A 291 6.06 21.64 22.95
CA THR A 291 5.01 20.96 22.19
C THR A 291 5.03 19.46 22.45
N LYS A 292 3.88 18.92 22.84
CA LYS A 292 3.67 17.48 22.97
C LYS A 292 3.24 16.89 21.63
N VAL A 293 3.77 15.71 21.28
CA VAL A 293 3.45 15.02 20.00
C VAL A 293 2.95 13.63 20.29
N ILE A 294 1.75 13.34 19.77
CA ILE A 294 1.13 12.01 19.76
C ILE A 294 1.11 11.54 18.31
N HIS A 295 1.71 10.37 18.03
CA HIS A 295 1.73 9.81 16.69
C HIS A 295 1.13 8.40 16.70
N ILE A 296 -0.01 8.25 16.04
CA ILE A 296 -0.73 6.97 15.88
C ILE A 296 -0.65 6.57 14.42
N ALA A 297 0.18 5.56 14.14
CA ALA A 297 0.42 5.07 12.77
C ALA A 297 0.64 3.55 12.75
N VAL A 298 0.39 2.93 11.59
CA VAL A 298 0.63 1.49 11.37
C VAL A 298 2.08 1.18 10.99
N SER A 299 2.90 2.19 10.71
CA SER A 299 4.31 2.04 10.35
C SER A 299 5.21 2.87 11.26
N TYR A 300 6.15 2.20 11.90
CA TYR A 300 7.13 2.84 12.81
C TYR A 300 8.39 3.37 12.09
N THR A 301 8.53 3.14 10.79
CA THR A 301 9.74 3.52 10.03
C THR A 301 9.95 5.03 9.89
N HIS A 302 8.98 5.84 10.33
CA HIS A 302 9.00 7.30 10.24
C HIS A 302 9.01 7.99 11.60
N LEU A 303 9.21 7.24 12.69
CA LEU A 303 9.23 7.75 14.06
C LEU A 303 10.58 8.33 14.52
N THR A 304 11.53 8.54 13.61
CA THR A 304 12.81 9.20 13.95
C THR A 304 12.60 10.71 14.07
N LEU A 305 11.81 11.14 15.05
CA LEU A 305 11.77 12.56 15.42
C LEU A 305 12.83 12.82 16.49
N PRO A 306 13.60 13.91 16.38
CA PRO A 306 14.46 14.38 17.43
C PRO A 306 13.65 15.06 18.55
N THR A 307 12.54 14.46 18.98
CA THR A 307 11.70 15.00 20.05
C THR A 307 11.83 14.17 21.33
N LYS A 308 11.99 14.86 22.45
CA LYS A 308 12.15 14.25 23.78
C LYS A 308 10.87 13.60 24.33
N ALA A 309 9.73 13.71 23.65
CA ALA A 309 8.46 13.14 24.07
C ALA A 309 7.64 12.68 22.85
N SER A 310 7.71 11.41 22.55
CA SER A 310 6.78 10.73 21.65
C SER A 310 6.12 9.57 22.40
N VAL A 311 4.82 9.39 22.22
CA VAL A 311 4.06 8.21 22.65
C VAL A 311 3.53 7.52 21.42
#